data_1a8c98d34083928c05ac3a9521c4814d
#
_entry.id   1a8c98d34083928c05ac3a9521c4814d
#
_cell.length_a   1.000
_cell.length_b   1.000
_cell.length_c   1.000
_cell.angle_alpha   90.00
_cell.angle_beta   90.00
_cell.angle_gamma   90.00
#
_symmetry.space_group_name_H-M   'P 1'
#
loop_
_entity.id
_entity.type
_entity.pdbx_description
1 polymer ?
#
loop_
_entity_poly.entity_id
_entity_poly.type
_entity_poly.pdbx_seq_one_letter_code
_entity_poly.pdbx_strand_id
1 'polypeptide(L)'
;MITQPESVRSRAAAEHWVAHLYLRDISPYLTRILLRLGLSANGVTWLMILAAALAAVVTSRPSIIAAVAVVILVQLQMLLDCCDGEVARWRGTSSAKGVYLDRLGHYVAECGIAVALGVRATGEFRLSGIWISAGLLLALLIALNKVENDLVHLSRHYAGLPRIADAEDVRRPVGSSSRRDVLRWARQVASYLPFHRVFHSVELSLLILVAAVLDLFIGRTATMALLAGLVVAACLTVVGHLVAVLTSSRLR
;
A
#
# COMPACT_ATOMS: atom_id res chain seq x y z
N MET A 1 13.19 26.47 16.84
CA MET A 1 12.59 25.65 15.77
C MET A 1 13.73 24.96 15.04
N ILE A 2 13.91 23.64 15.19
CA ILE A 2 14.90 22.91 14.41
C ILE A 2 14.15 22.46 13.15
N THR A 3 14.26 23.25 12.08
CA THR A 3 13.80 22.86 10.76
C THR A 3 14.69 21.71 10.31
N GLN A 4 14.08 20.54 10.03
CA GLN A 4 14.81 19.46 9.39
C GLN A 4 15.26 19.93 8.00
N PRO A 5 16.52 19.67 7.59
CA PRO A 5 16.98 19.98 6.24
C PRO A 5 16.09 19.30 5.20
N GLU A 6 15.85 19.96 4.06
CA GLU A 6 15.03 19.36 2.97
C GLU A 6 15.57 18.01 2.51
N SER A 7 16.87 17.81 2.54
CA SER A 7 17.51 16.52 2.24
C SER A 7 17.05 15.37 3.15
N VAL A 8 16.57 15.67 4.36
CA VAL A 8 16.00 14.69 5.30
C VAL A 8 14.51 14.48 5.03
N ARG A 9 13.80 15.53 4.54
CA ARG A 9 12.35 15.53 4.36
C ARG A 9 11.86 14.84 3.08
N SER A 10 12.62 14.79 2.00
CA SER A 10 12.00 14.50 0.70
C SER A 10 12.48 13.25 -0.02
N ARG A 11 11.53 12.37 -0.31
CA ARG A 11 11.40 11.58 -1.53
C ARG A 11 10.05 11.91 -2.18
N ALA A 12 9.90 13.14 -2.66
CA ALA A 12 8.61 13.70 -3.08
C ALA A 12 7.87 12.90 -4.18
N ALA A 13 8.57 12.09 -4.98
CA ALA A 13 7.98 11.38 -6.10
C ALA A 13 7.40 9.99 -5.80
N ALA A 14 7.75 9.37 -4.66
CA ALA A 14 7.39 7.98 -4.34
C ALA A 14 6.38 7.86 -3.18
N GLU A 15 5.85 8.97 -2.68
CA GLU A 15 5.09 8.97 -1.44
C GLU A 15 3.59 8.83 -1.65
N HIS A 16 2.95 8.19 -0.66
CA HIS A 16 1.49 8.08 -0.60
C HIS A 16 0.85 9.48 -0.44
N TRP A 17 -0.32 9.71 -1.06
CA TRP A 17 -1.01 11.01 -1.04
C TRP A 17 -1.30 11.53 0.37
N VAL A 18 -1.56 10.64 1.34
CA VAL A 18 -1.78 10.99 2.76
C VAL A 18 -0.51 11.58 3.39
N ALA A 19 0.68 11.14 2.95
CA ALA A 19 1.94 11.70 3.40
C ALA A 19 2.03 13.18 3.04
N HIS A 20 1.61 13.56 1.84
CA HIS A 20 1.58 14.96 1.39
C HIS A 20 0.49 15.79 2.06
N LEU A 21 -0.60 15.15 2.51
CA LEU A 21 -1.76 15.87 3.03
C LEU A 21 -1.48 16.43 4.44
N TYR A 22 -0.91 15.63 5.34
CA TYR A 22 -0.65 16.04 6.72
C TYR A 22 0.47 15.27 7.45
N LEU A 23 0.80 14.03 7.01
CA LEU A 23 1.77 13.23 7.76
C LEU A 23 3.16 13.85 7.75
N ARG A 24 3.53 14.53 6.67
CA ARG A 24 4.81 15.26 6.58
C ARG A 24 4.92 16.44 7.52
N ASP A 25 3.81 17.01 7.92
CA ASP A 25 3.82 18.10 8.90
C ASP A 25 3.95 17.54 10.34
N ILE A 26 3.45 16.32 10.55
CA ILE A 26 3.47 15.65 11.86
C ILE A 26 4.74 14.83 12.06
N SER A 27 5.26 14.15 11.00
CA SER A 27 6.38 13.22 11.08
C SER A 27 7.64 13.82 11.72
N PRO A 28 8.04 15.10 11.47
CA PRO A 28 9.22 15.68 12.10
C PRO A 28 9.16 15.75 13.63
N TYR A 29 7.96 15.94 14.18
CA TYR A 29 7.76 15.97 15.64
C TYR A 29 7.95 14.57 16.24
N LEU A 30 7.33 13.56 15.63
CA LEU A 30 7.48 12.18 16.06
C LEU A 30 8.92 11.69 15.86
N THR A 31 9.52 11.96 14.71
CA THR A 31 10.94 11.63 14.42
C THR A 31 11.88 12.20 15.50
N ARG A 32 11.64 13.44 15.95
CA ARG A 32 12.43 14.03 17.02
C ARG A 32 12.28 13.26 18.35
N ILE A 33 11.09 12.80 18.68
CA ILE A 33 10.85 11.96 19.86
C ILE A 33 11.57 10.63 19.74
N LEU A 34 11.43 9.96 18.59
CA LEU A 34 12.08 8.68 18.32
C LEU A 34 13.61 8.77 18.37
N LEU A 35 14.18 9.86 17.85
CA LEU A 35 15.62 10.15 17.94
C LEU A 35 16.07 10.36 19.39
N ARG A 36 15.28 11.06 20.21
CA ARG A 36 15.59 11.26 21.64
C ARG A 36 15.51 9.96 22.44
N LEU A 37 14.59 9.06 22.07
CA LEU A 37 14.47 7.72 22.66
C LEU A 37 15.59 6.76 22.19
N GLY A 38 16.48 7.22 21.31
CA GLY A 38 17.61 6.43 20.83
C GLY A 38 17.25 5.36 19.80
N LEU A 39 15.99 5.34 19.31
CA LEU A 39 15.53 4.31 18.37
C LEU A 39 16.26 4.39 17.04
N SER A 40 16.72 3.22 16.56
CA SER A 40 17.30 3.10 15.21
C SER A 40 16.20 3.16 14.14
N ALA A 41 16.56 3.47 12.88
CA ALA A 41 15.65 3.44 11.75
C ALA A 41 14.92 2.08 11.65
N ASN A 42 15.67 0.98 11.70
CA ASN A 42 15.09 -0.38 11.69
C ASN A 42 14.17 -0.66 12.90
N GLY A 43 14.45 -0.05 14.07
CA GLY A 43 13.58 -0.14 15.24
C GLY A 43 12.23 0.55 15.01
N VAL A 44 12.23 1.69 14.30
CA VAL A 44 11.00 2.38 13.90
C VAL A 44 10.23 1.56 12.85
N THR A 45 10.92 0.95 11.88
CA THR A 45 10.28 0.04 10.92
C THR A 45 9.63 -1.16 11.62
N TRP A 46 10.24 -1.72 12.67
CA TRP A 46 9.59 -2.77 13.47
C TRP A 46 8.32 -2.30 14.17
N LEU A 47 8.28 -1.06 14.68
CA LEU A 47 7.05 -0.46 15.23
C LEU A 47 5.99 -0.28 14.16
N MET A 48 6.38 0.12 12.94
CA MET A 48 5.50 0.19 11.78
C MET A 48 4.88 -1.18 11.46
N ILE A 49 5.69 -2.24 11.41
CA ILE A 49 5.23 -3.63 11.17
C ILE A 49 4.28 -4.09 12.28
N LEU A 50 4.57 -3.77 13.53
CA LEU A 50 3.69 -4.08 14.66
C LEU A 50 2.33 -3.37 14.54
N ALA A 51 2.32 -2.08 14.21
CA ALA A 51 1.08 -1.34 13.98
C ALA A 51 0.26 -1.96 12.82
N ALA A 52 0.92 -2.38 11.73
CA ALA A 52 0.30 -3.08 10.61
C ALA A 52 -0.32 -4.43 11.03
N ALA A 53 0.41 -5.24 11.80
CA ALA A 53 -0.08 -6.52 12.31
C ALA A 53 -1.29 -6.34 13.24
N LEU A 54 -1.24 -5.35 14.13
CA LEU A 54 -2.37 -4.99 14.99
C LEU A 54 -3.58 -4.53 14.18
N ALA A 55 -3.38 -3.71 13.14
CA ALA A 55 -4.45 -3.29 12.24
C ALA A 55 -5.11 -4.51 11.57
N ALA A 56 -4.33 -5.49 11.10
CA ALA A 56 -4.85 -6.73 10.53
C ALA A 56 -5.68 -7.51 11.56
N VAL A 57 -5.16 -7.73 12.78
CA VAL A 57 -5.90 -8.43 13.84
C VAL A 57 -7.22 -7.71 14.17
N VAL A 58 -7.19 -6.39 14.33
CA VAL A 58 -8.38 -5.60 14.66
C VAL A 58 -9.40 -5.61 13.51
N THR A 59 -8.94 -5.66 12.25
CA THR A 59 -9.81 -5.76 11.05
C THR A 59 -10.73 -6.98 11.13
N SER A 60 -10.28 -8.10 11.70
CA SER A 60 -11.08 -9.33 11.81
C SER A 60 -12.37 -9.17 12.63
N ARG A 61 -12.50 -8.12 13.43
CA ARG A 61 -13.66 -7.89 14.29
C ARG A 61 -14.78 -7.16 13.52
N PRO A 62 -16.00 -7.72 13.41
CA PRO A 62 -17.11 -7.16 12.64
C PRO A 62 -17.84 -6.04 13.44
N SER A 63 -17.11 -5.01 13.86
CA SER A 63 -17.69 -3.86 14.56
C SER A 63 -17.21 -2.55 13.95
N ILE A 64 -18.00 -1.48 14.11
CA ILE A 64 -17.64 -0.13 13.68
C ILE A 64 -16.47 0.43 14.49
N ILE A 65 -16.42 0.15 15.80
CA ILE A 65 -15.31 0.58 16.67
C ILE A 65 -13.99 -0.03 16.16
N ALA A 66 -14.01 -1.32 15.80
CA ALA A 66 -12.84 -1.97 15.20
C ALA A 66 -12.45 -1.29 13.88
N ALA A 67 -13.41 -0.96 13.01
CA ALA A 67 -13.11 -0.30 11.74
C ALA A 67 -12.47 1.09 11.94
N VAL A 68 -12.96 1.87 12.91
CA VAL A 68 -12.33 3.15 13.28
C VAL A 68 -10.91 2.93 13.81
N ALA A 69 -10.73 1.95 14.71
CA ALA A 69 -9.40 1.61 15.24
C ALA A 69 -8.42 1.18 14.14
N VAL A 70 -8.88 0.44 13.12
CA VAL A 70 -8.07 0.07 11.94
C VAL A 70 -7.59 1.31 11.20
N VAL A 71 -8.47 2.30 10.95
CA VAL A 71 -8.07 3.56 10.30
C VAL A 71 -6.97 4.24 11.11
N ILE A 72 -7.12 4.36 12.43
CA ILE A 72 -6.14 4.99 13.31
C ILE A 72 -4.80 4.23 13.28
N LEU A 73 -4.83 2.90 13.37
CA LEU A 73 -3.63 2.06 13.35
C LEU A 73 -2.90 2.15 11.99
N VAL A 74 -3.64 2.20 10.89
CA VAL A 74 -3.06 2.36 9.54
C VAL A 74 -2.47 3.77 9.37
N GLN A 75 -3.10 4.83 9.90
CA GLN A 75 -2.49 6.15 9.90
C GLN A 75 -1.21 6.21 10.74
N LEU A 76 -1.19 5.52 11.89
CA LEU A 76 0.02 5.37 12.71
C LEU A 76 1.11 4.60 11.96
N GLN A 77 0.76 3.51 11.27
CA GLN A 77 1.68 2.73 10.44
C GLN A 77 2.32 3.62 9.37
N MET A 78 1.53 4.41 8.63
CA MET A 78 2.05 5.33 7.61
C MET A 78 2.89 6.47 8.19
N LEU A 79 2.55 6.95 9.39
CA LEU A 79 3.35 7.97 10.07
C LEU A 79 4.72 7.40 10.49
N LEU A 80 4.76 6.16 11.00
CA LEU A 80 6.01 5.48 11.35
C LEU A 80 6.87 5.19 10.12
N ASP A 81 6.27 4.86 8.97
CA ASP A 81 6.90 4.72 7.66
C ASP A 81 7.62 6.01 7.23
N CYS A 82 6.98 7.16 7.39
CA CYS A 82 7.64 8.45 7.15
C CYS A 82 8.83 8.66 8.09
N CYS A 83 8.67 8.30 9.37
CA CYS A 83 9.67 8.55 10.41
C CYS A 83 10.91 7.66 10.27
N ASP A 84 10.79 6.39 9.86
CA ASP A 84 11.95 5.48 9.74
C ASP A 84 12.93 5.97 8.67
N GLY A 85 12.41 6.42 7.51
CA GLY A 85 13.22 7.05 6.48
C GLY A 85 13.86 8.37 6.92
N GLU A 86 13.14 9.18 7.73
CA GLU A 86 13.70 10.41 8.30
C GLU A 86 14.82 10.10 9.30
N VAL A 87 14.64 9.12 10.20
CA VAL A 87 15.66 8.67 11.15
C VAL A 87 16.89 8.12 10.41
N ALA A 88 16.67 7.31 9.36
CA ALA A 88 17.75 6.75 8.55
C ALA A 88 18.59 7.85 7.88
N ARG A 89 17.94 8.83 7.26
CA ARG A 89 18.61 9.98 6.62
C ARG A 89 19.31 10.88 7.61
N TRP A 90 18.66 11.17 8.75
CA TRP A 90 19.26 11.98 9.81
C TRP A 90 20.56 11.38 10.36
N ARG A 91 20.59 10.06 10.54
CA ARG A 91 21.77 9.35 11.07
C ARG A 91 22.76 8.89 10.01
N GLY A 92 22.45 9.06 8.72
CA GLY A 92 23.27 8.53 7.63
C GLY A 92 23.34 6.99 7.61
N THR A 93 22.29 6.30 8.10
CA THR A 93 22.26 4.84 8.28
C THR A 93 21.34 4.12 7.29
N SER A 94 21.05 4.76 6.14
CA SER A 94 20.28 4.12 5.07
C SER A 94 20.97 2.82 4.61
N SER A 95 20.22 1.72 4.55
CA SER A 95 20.77 0.39 4.25
C SER A 95 19.81 -0.48 3.46
N ALA A 96 20.33 -1.47 2.73
CA ALA A 96 19.51 -2.48 2.04
C ALA A 96 18.60 -3.26 3.00
N LYS A 97 19.06 -3.50 4.25
CA LYS A 97 18.24 -4.14 5.30
C LYS A 97 17.03 -3.28 5.67
N GLY A 98 17.20 -1.94 5.74
CA GLY A 98 16.08 -1.02 6.01
C GLY A 98 15.04 -1.06 4.90
N VAL A 99 15.47 -1.00 3.64
CA VAL A 99 14.58 -1.12 2.46
C VAL A 99 13.85 -2.45 2.44
N TYR A 100 14.51 -3.56 2.80
CA TYR A 100 13.88 -4.88 2.88
C TYR A 100 12.79 -4.93 3.96
N LEU A 101 13.07 -4.42 5.17
CA LEU A 101 12.11 -4.42 6.28
C LEU A 101 10.91 -3.52 5.98
N ASP A 102 11.14 -2.34 5.40
CA ASP A 102 10.11 -1.43 4.95
C ASP A 102 9.14 -2.12 3.98
N ARG A 103 9.67 -2.74 2.91
CA ARG A 103 8.84 -3.50 1.98
C ARG A 103 8.06 -4.64 2.64
N LEU A 104 8.73 -5.40 3.53
CA LEU A 104 8.08 -6.47 4.28
C LEU A 104 6.91 -5.94 5.12
N GLY A 105 7.07 -4.76 5.75
CA GLY A 105 6.02 -4.10 6.51
C GLY A 105 4.77 -3.79 5.68
N HIS A 106 4.95 -3.30 4.46
CA HIS A 106 3.85 -3.06 3.54
C HIS A 106 3.15 -4.35 3.10
N TYR A 107 3.88 -5.46 2.87
CA TYR A 107 3.27 -6.77 2.60
C TYR A 107 2.44 -7.25 3.79
N VAL A 108 2.98 -7.15 5.01
CA VAL A 108 2.27 -7.53 6.25
C VAL A 108 1.00 -6.71 6.41
N ALA A 109 1.06 -5.39 6.18
CA ALA A 109 -0.10 -4.51 6.29
C ALA A 109 -1.22 -4.91 5.32
N GLU A 110 -0.92 -4.91 4.03
CA GLU A 110 -1.95 -5.04 2.99
C GLU A 110 -2.49 -6.47 2.88
N CYS A 111 -1.60 -7.48 2.87
CA CYS A 111 -2.03 -8.88 2.84
C CYS A 111 -2.70 -9.29 4.15
N GLY A 112 -2.21 -8.80 5.29
CA GLY A 112 -2.80 -9.08 6.59
C GLY A 112 -4.21 -8.52 6.72
N ILE A 113 -4.44 -7.27 6.28
CA ILE A 113 -5.76 -6.65 6.26
C ILE A 113 -6.70 -7.40 5.30
N ALA A 114 -6.21 -7.84 4.13
CA ALA A 114 -7.01 -8.59 3.16
C ALA A 114 -7.49 -9.94 3.73
N VAL A 115 -6.61 -10.71 4.38
CA VAL A 115 -6.99 -11.97 5.07
C VAL A 115 -8.00 -11.68 6.18
N ALA A 116 -7.73 -10.67 7.01
CA ALA A 116 -8.59 -10.30 8.12
C ALA A 116 -9.97 -9.78 7.67
N LEU A 117 -10.06 -9.15 6.50
CA LEU A 117 -11.33 -8.78 5.87
C LEU A 117 -12.17 -10.02 5.52
N GLY A 118 -11.52 -11.12 5.10
CA GLY A 118 -12.17 -12.42 4.93
C GLY A 118 -12.78 -12.92 6.24
N VAL A 119 -12.03 -12.86 7.35
CA VAL A 119 -12.55 -13.21 8.70
C VAL A 119 -13.71 -12.32 9.09
N ARG A 120 -13.57 -10.98 8.92
CA ARG A 120 -14.63 -10.01 9.19
C ARG A 120 -15.92 -10.35 8.44
N ALA A 121 -15.82 -10.73 7.17
CA ALA A 121 -16.99 -11.06 6.32
C ALA A 121 -17.76 -12.30 6.82
N THR A 122 -17.11 -13.23 7.55
CA THR A 122 -17.83 -14.36 8.18
C THR A 122 -18.68 -13.92 9.37
N GLY A 123 -18.37 -12.81 10.02
CA GLY A 123 -19.02 -12.29 11.23
C GLY A 123 -18.65 -13.01 12.53
N GLU A 124 -17.90 -14.08 12.42
CA GLU A 124 -17.39 -14.88 13.52
C GLU A 124 -15.90 -15.14 13.28
N PHE A 125 -15.16 -15.45 14.33
CA PHE A 125 -13.77 -15.88 14.17
C PHE A 125 -13.75 -17.33 13.65
N ARG A 126 -13.99 -17.48 12.35
CA ARG A 126 -13.88 -18.75 11.63
C ARG A 126 -12.75 -18.67 10.63
N LEU A 127 -11.97 -19.74 10.53
CA LEU A 127 -10.89 -19.88 9.56
C LEU A 127 -11.26 -20.82 8.39
N SER A 128 -12.55 -20.96 8.11
CA SER A 128 -13.08 -21.80 7.02
C SER A 128 -14.26 -21.13 6.34
N GLY A 129 -14.47 -21.45 5.08
CA GLY A 129 -15.58 -20.98 4.28
C GLY A 129 -15.17 -20.04 3.16
N ILE A 130 -16.13 -19.70 2.29
CA ILE A 130 -15.90 -18.96 1.05
C ILE A 130 -15.28 -17.57 1.29
N TRP A 131 -15.66 -16.89 2.35
CA TRP A 131 -15.15 -15.55 2.64
C TRP A 131 -13.71 -15.56 3.10
N ILE A 132 -13.30 -16.60 3.84
CA ILE A 132 -11.87 -16.79 4.17
C ILE A 132 -11.06 -17.06 2.91
N SER A 133 -11.56 -17.96 2.04
CA SER A 133 -10.91 -18.23 0.76
C SER A 133 -10.81 -16.97 -0.11
N ALA A 134 -11.84 -16.13 -0.12
CA ALA A 134 -11.82 -14.84 -0.82
C ALA A 134 -10.79 -13.88 -0.23
N GLY A 135 -10.67 -13.79 1.11
CA GLY A 135 -9.65 -12.97 1.78
C GLY A 135 -8.22 -13.43 1.50
N LEU A 136 -7.99 -14.75 1.52
CA LEU A 136 -6.70 -15.37 1.15
C LEU A 136 -6.37 -15.13 -0.33
N LEU A 137 -7.35 -15.29 -1.23
CA LEU A 137 -7.20 -14.99 -2.65
C LEU A 137 -6.86 -13.52 -2.87
N LEU A 138 -7.55 -12.60 -2.19
CA LEU A 138 -7.26 -11.16 -2.26
C LEU A 138 -5.81 -10.88 -1.81
N ALA A 139 -5.38 -11.45 -0.68
CA ALA A 139 -4.02 -11.30 -0.19
C ALA A 139 -2.97 -11.82 -1.18
N LEU A 140 -3.22 -12.98 -1.80
CA LEU A 140 -2.36 -13.55 -2.84
C LEU A 140 -2.27 -12.61 -4.06
N LEU A 141 -3.38 -12.07 -4.52
CA LEU A 141 -3.42 -11.16 -5.67
C LEU A 141 -2.70 -9.83 -5.36
N ILE A 142 -2.87 -9.29 -4.15
CA ILE A 142 -2.12 -8.11 -3.70
C ILE A 142 -0.61 -8.40 -3.68
N ALA A 143 -0.21 -9.54 -3.13
CA ALA A 143 1.19 -9.96 -3.11
C ALA A 143 1.75 -10.11 -4.53
N LEU A 144 1.02 -10.77 -5.44
CA LEU A 144 1.42 -10.93 -6.84
C LEU A 144 1.60 -9.57 -7.54
N ASN A 145 0.67 -8.64 -7.37
CA ASN A 145 0.79 -7.30 -7.97
C ASN A 145 2.03 -6.55 -7.48
N LYS A 146 2.40 -6.68 -6.19
CA LYS A 146 3.64 -6.11 -5.65
C LYS A 146 4.87 -6.82 -6.22
N VAL A 147 4.85 -8.15 -6.26
CA VAL A 147 5.93 -8.97 -6.83
C VAL A 147 6.15 -8.64 -8.30
N GLU A 148 5.11 -8.43 -9.11
CA GLU A 148 5.25 -8.02 -10.52
C GLU A 148 6.06 -6.72 -10.65
N ASN A 149 5.81 -5.72 -9.80
CA ASN A 149 6.59 -4.49 -9.78
C ASN A 149 8.06 -4.75 -9.42
N ASP A 150 8.30 -5.55 -8.38
CA ASP A 150 9.67 -5.87 -7.93
C ASP A 150 10.42 -6.70 -8.98
N LEU A 151 9.74 -7.63 -9.67
CA LEU A 151 10.32 -8.43 -10.74
C LEU A 151 10.76 -7.59 -11.95
N VAL A 152 10.07 -6.49 -12.28
CA VAL A 152 10.53 -5.58 -13.33
C VAL A 152 11.90 -4.99 -12.96
N HIS A 153 12.06 -4.50 -11.74
CA HIS A 153 13.35 -3.95 -11.29
C HIS A 153 14.45 -5.01 -11.24
N LEU A 154 14.11 -6.20 -10.75
CA LEU A 154 15.03 -7.33 -10.66
C LEU A 154 15.48 -7.81 -12.06
N SER A 155 14.53 -7.99 -12.98
CA SER A 155 14.82 -8.43 -14.35
C SER A 155 15.72 -7.43 -15.09
N ARG A 156 15.48 -6.13 -14.92
CA ARG A 156 16.33 -5.07 -15.48
C ARG A 156 17.74 -5.10 -14.90
N HIS A 157 17.87 -5.32 -13.59
CA HIS A 157 19.16 -5.44 -12.93
C HIS A 157 19.98 -6.60 -13.51
N TYR A 158 19.37 -7.78 -13.65
CA TYR A 158 20.02 -8.95 -14.26
C TYR A 158 20.37 -8.77 -15.75
N ALA A 159 19.57 -7.98 -16.48
CA ALA A 159 19.82 -7.65 -17.88
C ALA A 159 20.85 -6.49 -18.06
N GLY A 160 21.43 -5.95 -16.98
CA GLY A 160 22.33 -4.81 -17.03
C GLY A 160 21.69 -3.49 -17.49
N LEU A 161 20.36 -3.40 -17.44
CA LEU A 161 19.62 -2.21 -17.83
C LEU A 161 19.59 -1.19 -16.69
N PRO A 162 19.61 0.12 -16.98
CA PRO A 162 19.53 1.17 -15.96
C PRO A 162 18.22 1.07 -15.17
N ARG A 163 18.26 1.50 -13.90
CA ARG A 163 17.05 1.56 -13.06
C ARG A 163 16.01 2.49 -13.71
N ILE A 164 14.74 2.07 -13.71
CA ILE A 164 13.65 2.96 -14.13
C ILE A 164 13.57 4.07 -13.08
N ALA A 165 13.61 5.33 -13.54
CA ALA A 165 13.36 6.48 -12.67
C ALA A 165 11.93 6.43 -12.14
N ASP A 166 11.74 6.94 -10.92
CA ASP A 166 10.42 6.99 -10.27
C ASP A 166 9.44 7.81 -11.14
N ALA A 167 8.14 7.49 -11.05
CA ALA A 167 7.06 7.78 -12.00
C ALA A 167 6.88 9.25 -12.49
N GLU A 168 7.63 10.23 -12.03
CA GLU A 168 7.55 11.61 -12.53
C GLU A 168 8.10 11.76 -13.96
N ASP A 169 9.08 10.94 -14.37
CA ASP A 169 9.66 11.00 -15.71
C ASP A 169 8.78 10.39 -16.82
N VAL A 170 7.70 9.69 -16.47
CA VAL A 170 6.84 8.97 -17.44
C VAL A 170 5.74 9.85 -18.03
N ARG A 171 5.57 11.09 -17.58
CA ARG A 171 4.56 12.04 -18.11
C ARG A 171 4.96 12.72 -19.42
N ARG A 172 5.87 12.17 -20.22
CA ARG A 172 6.11 12.69 -21.58
C ARG A 172 4.98 12.26 -22.53
N PRO A 173 4.37 13.19 -23.27
CA PRO A 173 3.36 12.86 -24.26
C PRO A 173 4.02 12.05 -25.39
N VAL A 174 3.64 10.78 -25.50
CA VAL A 174 4.05 9.95 -26.65
C VAL A 174 3.31 10.44 -27.87
N GLY A 175 4.07 10.86 -28.89
CA GLY A 175 3.59 11.36 -30.16
C GLY A 175 2.57 10.44 -30.85
N SER A 176 1.72 11.07 -31.62
CA SER A 176 0.57 10.56 -32.33
C SER A 176 0.88 9.39 -33.28
N SER A 177 0.16 8.27 -33.14
CA SER A 177 -0.12 7.35 -34.23
C SER A 177 -1.53 6.75 -34.12
N SER A 178 -2.24 6.88 -35.17
CA SER A 178 -3.68 6.84 -35.43
C SER A 178 -4.32 5.45 -35.55
N ARG A 179 -4.14 4.49 -34.65
CA ARG A 179 -4.89 3.21 -34.71
C ARG A 179 -5.22 2.54 -33.37
N ARG A 180 -5.24 3.28 -32.27
CA ARG A 180 -5.35 2.68 -30.93
C ARG A 180 -6.28 3.45 -29.99
N ASP A 181 -7.40 3.97 -30.47
CA ASP A 181 -8.26 4.82 -29.66
C ASP A 181 -8.94 4.08 -28.51
N VAL A 182 -9.31 2.83 -28.69
CA VAL A 182 -9.90 1.99 -27.63
C VAL A 182 -8.85 1.63 -26.57
N LEU A 183 -7.61 1.27 -27.00
CA LEU A 183 -6.51 1.00 -26.07
C LEU A 183 -5.99 2.27 -25.40
N ARG A 184 -6.06 3.42 -26.07
CA ARG A 184 -5.77 4.72 -25.47
C ARG A 184 -6.80 5.08 -24.43
N TRP A 185 -8.09 4.94 -24.75
CA TRP A 185 -9.18 5.19 -23.81
C TRP A 185 -9.08 4.26 -22.60
N ALA A 186 -8.87 2.96 -22.79
CA ALA A 186 -8.65 2.00 -21.71
C ALA A 186 -7.41 2.34 -20.85
N ARG A 187 -6.29 2.74 -21.47
CA ARG A 187 -5.09 3.22 -20.77
C ARG A 187 -5.34 4.56 -20.05
N GLN A 188 -6.10 5.45 -20.65
CA GLN A 188 -6.44 6.74 -20.07
C GLN A 188 -7.39 6.58 -18.89
N VAL A 189 -8.42 5.73 -19.00
CA VAL A 189 -9.31 5.35 -17.89
C VAL A 189 -8.52 4.62 -16.80
N ALA A 190 -7.63 3.67 -17.14
CA ALA A 190 -6.75 3.01 -16.19
C ALA A 190 -5.75 3.96 -15.52
N SER A 191 -5.35 5.06 -16.18
CA SER A 191 -4.47 6.07 -15.58
C SER A 191 -5.21 7.07 -14.68
N TYR A 192 -6.51 7.30 -14.92
CA TYR A 192 -7.35 8.15 -14.08
C TYR A 192 -7.92 7.43 -12.85
N LEU A 193 -8.08 6.11 -12.92
CA LEU A 193 -8.47 5.28 -11.78
C LEU A 193 -7.20 4.58 -11.26
N PRO A 194 -6.61 5.05 -10.14
CA PRO A 194 -5.46 4.38 -9.54
C PRO A 194 -5.91 3.08 -8.87
N PHE A 195 -6.40 2.10 -9.68
CA PHE A 195 -6.88 0.81 -9.19
C PHE A 195 -5.85 0.10 -8.30
N HIS A 196 -4.55 0.29 -8.58
CA HIS A 196 -3.50 -0.25 -7.72
C HIS A 196 -3.46 0.37 -6.32
N ARG A 197 -3.93 1.62 -6.16
CA ARG A 197 -3.95 2.30 -4.85
C ARG A 197 -5.05 1.78 -3.93
N VAL A 198 -6.13 1.23 -4.48
CA VAL A 198 -7.25 0.68 -3.68
C VAL A 198 -6.79 -0.43 -2.72
N PHE A 199 -5.69 -1.11 -3.04
CA PHE A 199 -5.13 -2.20 -2.24
C PHE A 199 -4.11 -1.73 -1.19
N HIS A 200 -3.74 -0.45 -1.18
CA HIS A 200 -2.88 0.07 -0.12
C HIS A 200 -3.64 0.11 1.22
N SER A 201 -2.92 -0.05 2.30
CA SER A 201 -3.48 -0.15 3.66
C SER A 201 -4.41 1.00 4.02
N VAL A 202 -4.10 2.23 3.58
CA VAL A 202 -4.92 3.42 3.86
C VAL A 202 -6.28 3.30 3.18
N GLU A 203 -6.32 3.08 1.87
CA GLU A 203 -7.55 2.96 1.10
C GLU A 203 -8.38 1.77 1.57
N LEU A 204 -7.74 0.62 1.82
CA LEU A 204 -8.43 -0.55 2.39
C LEU A 204 -9.09 -0.22 3.72
N SER A 205 -8.39 0.49 4.62
CA SER A 205 -8.93 0.85 5.93
C SER A 205 -10.15 1.78 5.82
N LEU A 206 -10.12 2.74 4.90
CA LEU A 206 -11.24 3.64 4.64
C LEU A 206 -12.43 2.91 4.01
N LEU A 207 -12.18 2.02 3.05
CA LEU A 207 -13.24 1.20 2.45
C LEU A 207 -13.88 0.26 3.48
N ILE A 208 -13.08 -0.34 4.37
CA ILE A 208 -13.57 -1.15 5.49
C ILE A 208 -14.43 -0.31 6.44
N LEU A 209 -14.03 0.93 6.72
CA LEU A 209 -14.84 1.84 7.54
C LEU A 209 -16.17 2.16 6.87
N VAL A 210 -16.17 2.47 5.57
CA VAL A 210 -17.41 2.72 4.80
C VAL A 210 -18.31 1.47 4.82
N ALA A 211 -17.74 0.30 4.55
CA ALA A 211 -18.49 -0.95 4.62
C ALA A 211 -19.07 -1.22 6.02
N ALA A 212 -18.27 -0.92 7.09
CA ALA A 212 -18.72 -1.07 8.47
C ALA A 212 -19.89 -0.13 8.82
N VAL A 213 -19.92 1.09 8.28
CA VAL A 213 -21.04 2.02 8.44
C VAL A 213 -22.28 1.50 7.72
N LEU A 214 -22.13 1.03 6.47
CA LEU A 214 -23.25 0.45 5.71
C LEU A 214 -23.78 -0.84 6.35
N ASP A 215 -22.91 -1.64 6.95
CA ASP A 215 -23.28 -2.88 7.65
C ASP A 215 -24.20 -2.62 8.87
N LEU A 216 -24.24 -1.38 9.42
CA LEU A 216 -25.21 -1.02 10.45
C LEU A 216 -26.67 -1.04 9.94
N PHE A 217 -26.87 -0.84 8.63
CA PHE A 217 -28.20 -0.75 8.00
C PHE A 217 -28.59 -2.03 7.26
N ILE A 218 -27.62 -2.72 6.64
CA ILE A 218 -27.87 -3.87 5.76
C ILE A 218 -27.20 -5.17 6.24
N GLY A 219 -26.73 -5.18 7.49
CA GLY A 219 -25.95 -6.29 8.03
C GLY A 219 -24.61 -6.41 7.31
N ARG A 220 -23.99 -7.59 7.35
CA ARG A 220 -22.65 -7.82 6.77
C ARG A 220 -22.55 -7.80 5.25
N THR A 221 -23.63 -7.47 4.57
CA THR A 221 -23.71 -7.50 3.09
C THR A 221 -22.71 -6.52 2.47
N ALA A 222 -22.51 -5.33 3.06
CA ALA A 222 -21.55 -4.36 2.53
C ALA A 222 -20.10 -4.86 2.65
N THR A 223 -19.70 -5.45 3.77
CA THR A 223 -18.37 -6.06 3.93
C THR A 223 -18.16 -7.22 2.94
N MET A 224 -19.17 -8.07 2.73
CA MET A 224 -19.11 -9.18 1.77
C MET A 224 -18.98 -8.66 0.32
N ALA A 225 -19.80 -7.66 -0.05
CA ALA A 225 -19.75 -7.03 -1.36
C ALA A 225 -18.42 -6.32 -1.62
N LEU A 226 -17.87 -5.61 -0.61
CA LEU A 226 -16.56 -5.00 -0.67
C LEU A 226 -15.48 -6.05 -0.97
N LEU A 227 -15.45 -7.15 -0.21
CA LEU A 227 -14.45 -8.21 -0.41
C LEU A 227 -14.55 -8.82 -1.81
N ALA A 228 -15.77 -9.16 -2.25
CA ALA A 228 -15.99 -9.71 -3.59
C ALA A 228 -15.54 -8.73 -4.69
N GLY A 229 -15.90 -7.46 -4.57
CA GLY A 229 -15.49 -6.41 -5.49
C GLY A 229 -13.96 -6.21 -5.52
N LEU A 230 -13.30 -6.25 -4.35
CA LEU A 230 -11.84 -6.16 -4.27
C LEU A 230 -11.15 -7.36 -4.91
N VAL A 231 -11.66 -8.58 -4.76
CA VAL A 231 -11.11 -9.77 -5.44
C VAL A 231 -11.18 -9.61 -6.96
N VAL A 232 -12.34 -9.20 -7.49
CA VAL A 232 -12.51 -8.97 -8.94
C VAL A 232 -11.56 -7.88 -9.42
N ALA A 233 -11.50 -6.75 -8.70
CA ALA A 233 -10.60 -5.65 -9.04
C ALA A 233 -9.12 -6.07 -8.99
N ALA A 234 -8.72 -6.89 -8.01
CA ALA A 234 -7.36 -7.39 -7.90
C ALA A 234 -6.99 -8.34 -9.04
N CYS A 235 -7.89 -9.25 -9.44
CA CYS A 235 -7.69 -10.10 -10.63
C CYS A 235 -7.46 -9.25 -11.88
N LEU A 236 -8.30 -8.26 -12.11
CA LEU A 236 -8.17 -7.37 -13.27
C LEU A 236 -6.86 -6.55 -13.22
N THR A 237 -6.46 -6.12 -12.02
CA THR A 237 -5.22 -5.35 -11.83
C THR A 237 -3.98 -6.20 -12.13
N VAL A 238 -3.87 -7.41 -11.58
CA VAL A 238 -2.74 -8.32 -11.81
C VAL A 238 -2.64 -8.65 -13.30
N VAL A 239 -3.73 -9.10 -13.94
CA VAL A 239 -3.71 -9.42 -15.36
C VAL A 239 -3.39 -8.20 -16.22
N GLY A 240 -4.02 -7.06 -15.93
CA GLY A 240 -3.77 -5.80 -16.65
C GLY A 240 -2.33 -5.31 -16.49
N HIS A 241 -1.74 -5.46 -15.30
CA HIS A 241 -0.36 -5.09 -15.02
C HIS A 241 0.62 -6.02 -15.76
N LEU A 242 0.41 -7.33 -15.72
CA LEU A 242 1.20 -8.29 -16.48
C LEU A 242 1.20 -7.97 -17.98
N VAL A 243 0.02 -7.76 -18.57
CA VAL A 243 -0.10 -7.36 -19.98
C VAL A 243 0.63 -6.04 -20.25
N ALA A 244 0.48 -5.04 -19.37
CA ALA A 244 1.15 -3.75 -19.50
C ALA A 244 2.68 -3.88 -19.44
N VAL A 245 3.22 -4.70 -18.56
CA VAL A 245 4.66 -4.98 -18.46
C VAL A 245 5.18 -5.66 -19.72
N LEU A 246 4.53 -6.72 -20.18
CA LEU A 246 4.97 -7.50 -21.36
C LEU A 246 4.86 -6.72 -22.67
N THR A 247 3.91 -5.78 -22.77
CA THR A 247 3.70 -4.97 -24.00
C THR A 247 4.46 -3.65 -23.99
N SER A 248 5.04 -3.26 -22.84
CA SER A 248 5.77 -2.00 -22.69
C SER A 248 7.26 -2.14 -23.04
N SER A 249 7.94 -1.00 -23.16
CA SER A 249 9.41 -0.95 -23.27
C SER A 249 10.14 -1.12 -21.92
N ARG A 250 9.42 -1.43 -20.84
CA ARG A 250 10.02 -1.51 -19.50
C ARG A 250 11.06 -2.62 -19.34
N LEU A 251 10.95 -3.68 -20.13
CA LEU A 251 11.88 -4.82 -20.13
C LEU A 251 12.88 -4.80 -21.31
N ARG A 252 12.95 -3.68 -22.04
CA ARG A 252 13.85 -3.50 -23.18
C ARG A 252 14.93 -2.47 -22.87
#